data_7375374473d110ceecd776973f664387
#
_entry.id   7375374473d110ceecd776973f664387
#
_cell.length_a   1.000
_cell.length_b   1.000
_cell.length_c   1.000
_cell.angle_alpha   90.00
_cell.angle_beta   90.00
_cell.angle_gamma   90.00
#
_symmetry.space_group_name_H-M   'P 1'
#
loop_
_entity.id
_entity.type
_entity.pdbx_description
1 polymer ?
#
loop_
_entity_poly.entity_id
_entity_poly.type
_entity_poly.pdbx_seq_one_letter_code
_entity_poly.pdbx_strand_id
1 'polypeptide(L)'
;ENKLFFKDTSEFLSSEFVRNLHNEALLLKIAPQFNPERIQNHLQQLAHDTVFEINFDALFHNINHFRNKIKPTTKLMCMVKASAYGSGSIEVAQALQHFGCDYLAVAFANEGVEIRQAGIKLPILVLDPMVSALHHMFNNQLEPEVCSFDFLEILIDEVRRHRLKHYPIHIKLDTGMHRAGFETADLERLCSILKSQDYVEVRSIFSHLAAADEMSPEMDEFTLQQIQLFDHNSTYIKQSLPYGEAILRHTLNSAGIERFSQYQFDMVRLGIGLWGVSCCNEDQLRNVCSFSTRI
;
A
#
# COMPACT_ATOMS: atom_id res chain seq x y z
N GLU A 1 43.26 5.84 30.58
CA GLU A 1 41.97 5.72 29.93
C GLU A 1 41.00 4.99 30.84
N ASN A 2 39.92 5.64 31.29
CA ASN A 2 38.90 5.03 32.11
C ASN A 2 38.00 4.16 31.17
N LYS A 3 37.92 2.87 31.43
CA LYS A 3 37.02 1.95 30.72
C LYS A 3 35.85 1.64 31.62
N LEU A 4 34.63 1.82 31.08
CA LEU A 4 33.39 1.41 31.72
C LEU A 4 32.81 0.23 30.96
N PHE A 5 32.25 -0.74 31.68
CA PHE A 5 31.62 -1.93 31.10
C PHE A 5 30.16 -1.98 31.56
N PHE A 6 29.27 -2.29 30.63
CA PHE A 6 27.83 -2.43 30.87
C PHE A 6 27.35 -3.79 30.38
N LYS A 7 26.43 -4.37 31.10
CA LYS A 7 25.89 -5.70 30.80
C LYS A 7 25.09 -5.73 29.50
N ASP A 8 24.34 -4.66 29.26
CA ASP A 8 23.48 -4.51 28.09
C ASP A 8 23.24 -3.02 27.77
N THR A 9 22.53 -2.75 26.68
CA THR A 9 22.19 -1.41 26.22
C THR A 9 21.33 -0.64 27.23
N SER A 10 20.46 -1.30 27.98
CA SER A 10 19.57 -0.63 28.94
C SER A 10 20.36 -0.14 30.16
N GLU A 11 21.30 -0.92 30.67
CA GLU A 11 22.20 -0.52 31.74
C GLU A 11 23.10 0.64 31.31
N PHE A 12 23.64 0.61 30.08
CA PHE A 12 24.40 1.72 29.51
C PHE A 12 23.57 3.01 29.50
N LEU A 13 22.37 2.98 28.92
CA LEU A 13 21.51 4.16 28.77
C LEU A 13 21.02 4.73 30.10
N SER A 14 20.87 3.90 31.13
CA SER A 14 20.47 4.33 32.49
C SER A 14 21.63 4.72 33.38
N SER A 15 22.88 4.62 32.91
CA SER A 15 24.09 4.87 33.70
C SER A 15 24.29 6.34 34.07
N GLU A 16 25.01 6.58 35.16
CA GLU A 16 25.44 7.90 35.57
C GLU A 16 26.36 8.53 34.53
N PHE A 17 27.14 7.73 33.80
CA PHE A 17 27.99 8.20 32.72
C PHE A 17 27.14 8.89 31.61
N VAL A 18 26.08 8.26 31.15
CA VAL A 18 25.21 8.84 30.11
C VAL A 18 24.48 10.09 30.60
N ARG A 19 24.04 10.11 31.87
CA ARG A 19 23.36 11.29 32.46
C ARG A 19 24.26 12.53 32.58
N ASN A 20 25.56 12.31 32.70
CA ASN A 20 26.53 13.38 32.87
C ASN A 20 27.17 13.88 31.57
N LEU A 21 26.77 13.29 30.41
CA LEU A 21 27.22 13.74 29.09
C LEU A 21 26.55 15.05 28.71
N HIS A 22 27.32 16.14 28.66
CA HIS A 22 26.83 17.46 28.26
C HIS A 22 27.86 18.17 27.38
N ASN A 23 27.41 18.68 26.22
CA ASN A 23 28.24 19.47 25.29
C ASN A 23 29.53 18.76 24.83
N GLU A 24 29.48 17.44 24.65
CA GLU A 24 30.61 16.63 24.22
C GLU A 24 30.35 16.00 22.84
N ALA A 25 31.44 15.80 22.09
CA ALA A 25 31.39 15.04 20.84
C ALA A 25 31.64 13.55 21.15
N LEU A 26 30.70 12.72 20.81
CA LEU A 26 30.75 11.27 21.03
C LEU A 26 30.99 10.54 19.72
N LEU A 27 32.01 9.68 19.68
CA LEU A 27 32.18 8.70 18.60
C LEU A 27 31.54 7.38 19.01
N LEU A 28 30.46 7.02 18.33
CA LEU A 28 29.77 5.79 18.57
C LEU A 28 30.20 4.72 17.56
N LYS A 29 30.79 3.61 18.05
CA LYS A 29 31.05 2.42 17.26
C LYS A 29 30.26 1.27 17.87
N ILE A 30 29.09 1.00 17.31
CA ILE A 30 28.09 0.11 17.89
C ILE A 30 27.89 -1.07 16.95
N ALA A 31 27.93 -2.30 17.48
CA ALA A 31 27.56 -3.49 16.72
C ALA A 31 26.03 -3.60 16.60
N PRO A 32 25.47 -4.14 15.48
CA PRO A 32 24.02 -4.19 15.21
C PRO A 32 23.18 -4.79 16.34
N GLN A 33 23.72 -5.79 17.06
CA GLN A 33 23.01 -6.46 18.16
C GLN A 33 22.69 -5.53 19.36
N PHE A 34 23.33 -4.38 19.48
CA PHE A 34 23.10 -3.43 20.57
C PHE A 34 22.10 -2.32 20.21
N ASN A 35 21.40 -2.45 19.08
CA ASN A 35 20.43 -1.47 18.59
C ASN A 35 21.01 -0.04 18.52
N PRO A 36 21.85 0.26 17.49
CA PRO A 36 22.52 1.54 17.34
C PRO A 36 21.58 2.75 17.37
N GLU A 37 20.42 2.62 16.74
CA GLU A 37 19.41 3.69 16.66
C GLU A 37 18.86 4.06 18.04
N ARG A 38 18.60 3.07 18.90
CA ARG A 38 18.13 3.31 20.27
C ARG A 38 19.15 4.08 21.08
N ILE A 39 20.45 3.75 20.92
CA ILE A 39 21.54 4.47 21.60
C ILE A 39 21.68 5.87 21.06
N GLN A 40 21.68 6.04 19.74
CA GLN A 40 21.78 7.33 19.09
C GLN A 40 20.64 8.27 19.48
N ASN A 41 19.40 7.79 19.41
CA ASN A 41 18.21 8.56 19.77
C ASN A 41 18.20 8.98 21.25
N HIS A 42 18.71 8.14 22.15
CA HIS A 42 18.81 8.46 23.57
C HIS A 42 19.92 9.49 23.88
N LEU A 43 21.04 9.42 23.16
CA LEU A 43 22.19 10.33 23.34
C LEU A 43 22.04 11.64 22.58
N GLN A 44 21.30 11.65 21.47
CA GLN A 44 20.84 12.88 20.83
C GLN A 44 19.85 13.52 21.80
N GLN A 45 20.26 14.55 22.53
CA GLN A 45 19.31 15.47 23.13
C GLN A 45 18.51 16.06 21.98
N LEU A 46 17.33 15.51 21.76
CA LEU A 46 16.39 16.07 20.80
C LEU A 46 16.12 17.50 21.25
N ALA A 47 16.67 18.46 20.50
CA ALA A 47 16.50 19.88 20.78
C ALA A 47 15.02 20.33 20.64
N HIS A 48 14.14 19.40 20.27
CA HIS A 48 12.72 19.63 20.08
C HIS A 48 11.92 18.52 20.77
N ASP A 49 11.08 18.91 21.70
CA ASP A 49 10.08 18.04 22.36
C ASP A 49 8.88 17.74 21.41
N THR A 50 9.11 17.79 20.11
CA THR A 50 8.08 17.51 19.09
C THR A 50 8.16 16.05 18.72
N VAL A 51 7.08 15.33 18.99
CA VAL A 51 6.99 13.88 18.79
C VAL A 51 5.82 13.57 17.86
N PHE A 52 6.06 12.73 16.85
CA PHE A 52 5.05 12.12 16.03
C PHE A 52 4.97 10.62 16.37
N GLU A 53 3.85 10.19 16.91
CA GLU A 53 3.64 8.80 17.37
C GLU A 53 2.64 8.07 16.49
N ILE A 54 2.92 6.80 16.22
CA ILE A 54 2.04 5.87 15.50
C ILE A 54 1.55 4.81 16.48
N ASN A 55 0.24 4.70 16.63
CA ASN A 55 -0.41 3.70 17.49
C ASN A 55 -0.83 2.48 16.67
N PHE A 56 -0.06 1.39 16.73
CA PHE A 56 -0.36 0.15 16.02
C PHE A 56 -1.58 -0.59 16.54
N ASP A 57 -1.96 -0.43 17.81
CA ASP A 57 -3.21 -1.00 18.34
C ASP A 57 -4.42 -0.31 17.73
N ALA A 58 -4.34 1.01 17.52
CA ALA A 58 -5.37 1.76 16.80
C ALA A 58 -5.45 1.34 15.33
N LEU A 59 -4.29 1.18 14.67
CA LEU A 59 -4.21 0.67 13.30
C LEU A 59 -4.87 -0.72 13.17
N PHE A 60 -4.55 -1.64 14.09
CA PHE A 60 -5.13 -2.97 14.14
C PHE A 60 -6.65 -2.93 14.38
N HIS A 61 -7.11 -2.06 15.28
CA HIS A 61 -8.53 -1.85 15.52
C HIS A 61 -9.26 -1.41 14.24
N ASN A 62 -8.70 -0.44 13.51
CA ASN A 62 -9.30 0.07 12.28
C ASN A 62 -9.33 -1.00 11.18
N ILE A 63 -8.25 -1.78 11.00
CA ILE A 63 -8.25 -2.90 10.07
C ILE A 63 -9.38 -3.89 10.36
N ASN A 64 -9.54 -4.26 11.63
CA ASN A 64 -10.60 -5.20 12.02
C ASN A 64 -12.00 -4.63 11.84
N HIS A 65 -12.17 -3.31 12.07
CA HIS A 65 -13.43 -2.64 11.76
C HIS A 65 -13.82 -2.82 10.29
N PHE A 66 -12.89 -2.58 9.36
CA PHE A 66 -13.14 -2.75 7.93
C PHE A 66 -13.27 -4.22 7.52
N ARG A 67 -12.51 -5.13 8.12
CA ARG A 67 -12.66 -6.57 7.89
C ARG A 67 -14.03 -7.12 8.25
N ASN A 68 -14.63 -6.61 9.32
CA ASN A 68 -15.97 -7.00 9.74
C ASN A 68 -17.06 -6.54 8.78
N LYS A 69 -16.77 -5.61 7.86
CA LYS A 69 -17.71 -5.13 6.82
C LYS A 69 -17.63 -5.92 5.53
N ILE A 70 -16.63 -6.77 5.36
CA ILE A 70 -16.42 -7.56 4.14
C ILE A 70 -16.55 -9.07 4.41
N LYS A 71 -16.78 -9.84 3.36
CA LYS A 71 -16.85 -11.30 3.47
C LYS A 71 -15.47 -11.87 3.84
N PRO A 72 -15.40 -12.99 4.58
CA PRO A 72 -14.12 -13.64 4.93
C PRO A 72 -13.28 -14.06 3.70
N THR A 73 -13.91 -14.26 2.55
CA THR A 73 -13.25 -14.63 1.29
C THR A 73 -12.70 -13.43 0.51
N THR A 74 -13.15 -12.21 0.85
CA THR A 74 -12.72 -10.98 0.18
C THR A 74 -11.35 -10.56 0.71
N LYS A 75 -10.40 -10.38 -0.21
CA LYS A 75 -9.04 -9.96 0.10
C LYS A 75 -8.98 -8.50 0.52
N LEU A 76 -8.02 -8.17 1.36
CA LEU A 76 -7.75 -6.82 1.82
C LEU A 76 -6.41 -6.33 1.29
N MET A 77 -6.44 -5.32 0.44
CA MET A 77 -5.27 -4.55 0.01
C MET A 77 -5.16 -3.27 0.86
N CYS A 78 -3.99 -3.03 1.45
CA CYS A 78 -3.73 -1.82 2.23
C CYS A 78 -2.81 -0.85 1.49
N MET A 79 -3.17 0.44 1.53
CA MET A 79 -2.41 1.50 0.87
C MET A 79 -1.30 2.02 1.79
N VAL A 80 -0.04 1.91 1.35
CA VAL A 80 1.15 2.39 2.08
C VAL A 80 1.94 3.43 1.28
N LYS A 81 1.28 4.07 0.31
CA LYS A 81 1.85 5.14 -0.52
C LYS A 81 2.22 6.38 0.29
N ALA A 82 3.08 7.24 -0.27
CA ALA A 82 3.56 8.47 0.36
C ALA A 82 4.14 8.22 1.76
N SER A 83 5.06 7.23 1.85
CA SER A 83 5.66 6.80 3.11
C SER A 83 4.60 6.41 4.16
N ALA A 84 3.61 5.60 3.75
CA ALA A 84 2.43 5.24 4.56
C ALA A 84 1.72 6.48 5.12
N TYR A 85 1.39 7.43 4.24
CA TYR A 85 0.78 8.72 4.59
C TYR A 85 1.64 9.56 5.55
N GLY A 86 2.97 9.44 5.46
CA GLY A 86 3.93 10.16 6.30
C GLY A 86 4.31 9.45 7.61
N SER A 87 3.82 8.23 7.82
CA SER A 87 3.97 7.49 9.09
C SER A 87 5.13 6.47 9.10
N GLY A 88 5.88 6.38 8.01
CA GLY A 88 6.95 5.38 7.86
C GLY A 88 6.44 4.10 7.18
N SER A 89 6.93 3.83 5.97
CA SER A 89 6.44 2.73 5.14
C SER A 89 6.84 1.35 5.66
N ILE A 90 8.02 1.22 6.24
CA ILE A 90 8.57 -0.09 6.64
C ILE A 90 7.81 -0.66 7.83
N GLU A 91 7.74 0.09 8.93
CA GLU A 91 7.10 -0.36 10.18
C GLU A 91 5.61 -0.61 9.97
N VAL A 92 4.94 0.26 9.21
CA VAL A 92 3.53 0.09 8.87
C VAL A 92 3.33 -1.14 7.99
N ALA A 93 4.16 -1.37 6.97
CA ALA A 93 4.05 -2.56 6.11
C ALA A 93 4.30 -3.86 6.88
N GLN A 94 5.26 -3.87 7.84
CA GLN A 94 5.51 -5.00 8.73
C GLN A 94 4.29 -5.30 9.61
N ALA A 95 3.70 -4.27 10.21
CA ALA A 95 2.48 -4.40 11.01
C ALA A 95 1.30 -4.94 10.16
N LEU A 96 1.09 -4.39 8.96
CA LEU A 96 0.03 -4.84 8.04
C LEU A 96 0.22 -6.30 7.61
N GLN A 97 1.45 -6.72 7.33
CA GLN A 97 1.75 -8.12 7.03
C GLN A 97 1.47 -9.01 8.25
N HIS A 98 1.85 -8.59 9.45
CA HIS A 98 1.55 -9.33 10.69
C HIS A 98 0.04 -9.41 10.95
N PHE A 99 -0.70 -8.36 10.66
CA PHE A 99 -2.16 -8.31 10.80
C PHE A 99 -2.90 -9.09 9.69
N GLY A 100 -2.16 -9.75 8.77
CA GLY A 100 -2.72 -10.64 7.75
C GLY A 100 -3.40 -9.91 6.60
N CYS A 101 -2.92 -8.73 6.21
CA CYS A 101 -3.26 -8.09 4.96
C CYS A 101 -2.85 -8.98 3.77
N ASP A 102 -3.62 -8.96 2.66
CA ASP A 102 -3.35 -9.82 1.50
C ASP A 102 -2.46 -9.15 0.45
N TYR A 103 -2.53 -7.83 0.34
CA TYR A 103 -1.83 -7.00 -0.64
C TYR A 103 -1.40 -5.67 -0.02
N LEU A 104 -0.29 -5.13 -0.51
CA LEU A 104 0.06 -3.73 -0.30
C LEU A 104 -0.03 -2.98 -1.62
N ALA A 105 -0.26 -1.67 -1.56
CA ALA A 105 -0.17 -0.80 -2.71
C ALA A 105 0.59 0.48 -2.39
N VAL A 106 1.49 0.85 -3.29
CA VAL A 106 2.33 2.05 -3.24
C VAL A 106 2.05 2.94 -4.44
N ALA A 107 2.48 4.20 -4.39
CA ALA A 107 2.39 5.08 -5.55
C ALA A 107 3.49 4.76 -6.56
N PHE A 108 4.75 4.74 -6.14
CA PHE A 108 5.91 4.61 -7.00
C PHE A 108 6.74 3.35 -6.70
N ALA A 109 7.53 2.92 -7.69
CA ALA A 109 8.35 1.72 -7.57
C ALA A 109 9.41 1.80 -6.45
N ASN A 110 10.00 2.98 -6.20
CA ASN A 110 10.99 3.15 -5.13
C ASN A 110 10.41 2.86 -3.73
N GLU A 111 9.15 3.24 -3.46
CA GLU A 111 8.47 2.89 -2.21
C GLU A 111 8.32 1.37 -2.06
N GLY A 112 7.93 0.69 -3.16
CA GLY A 112 7.79 -0.77 -3.16
C GLY A 112 9.14 -1.49 -2.99
N VAL A 113 10.23 -0.95 -3.57
CA VAL A 113 11.58 -1.49 -3.41
C VAL A 113 12.03 -1.39 -1.95
N GLU A 114 11.84 -0.25 -1.30
CA GLU A 114 12.18 -0.04 0.10
C GLU A 114 11.46 -1.05 1.02
N ILE A 115 10.14 -1.20 0.84
CA ILE A 115 9.31 -2.15 1.57
C ILE A 115 9.77 -3.59 1.32
N ARG A 116 10.08 -3.95 0.07
CA ARG A 116 10.54 -5.29 -0.29
C ARG A 116 11.89 -5.60 0.34
N GLN A 117 12.84 -4.64 0.35
CA GLN A 117 14.16 -4.78 0.96
C GLN A 117 14.08 -4.92 2.50
N ALA A 118 13.05 -4.39 3.12
CA ALA A 118 12.73 -4.58 4.54
C ALA A 118 12.16 -5.99 4.86
N GLY A 119 12.07 -6.88 3.87
CA GLY A 119 11.69 -8.29 4.05
C GLY A 119 10.19 -8.57 3.95
N ILE A 120 9.38 -7.63 3.49
CA ILE A 120 7.96 -7.84 3.24
C ILE A 120 7.77 -8.80 2.06
N LYS A 121 6.92 -9.82 2.26
CA LYS A 121 6.65 -10.88 1.27
C LYS A 121 5.31 -10.74 0.56
N LEU A 122 4.43 -9.89 1.06
CA LEU A 122 3.14 -9.64 0.42
C LEU A 122 3.34 -9.14 -1.03
N PRO A 123 2.42 -9.47 -1.96
CA PRO A 123 2.41 -8.83 -3.26
C PRO A 123 2.22 -7.31 -3.11
N ILE A 124 2.90 -6.53 -3.96
CA ILE A 124 2.92 -5.07 -3.89
C ILE A 124 2.52 -4.51 -5.25
N LEU A 125 1.37 -3.87 -5.30
CA LEU A 125 0.89 -3.12 -6.47
C LEU A 125 1.53 -1.73 -6.52
N VAL A 126 2.11 -1.36 -7.67
CA VAL A 126 2.60 0.00 -7.95
C VAL A 126 1.58 0.71 -8.84
N LEU A 127 1.00 1.82 -8.34
CA LEU A 127 -0.12 2.53 -8.98
C LEU A 127 0.31 3.52 -10.07
N ASP A 128 1.55 4.01 -10.02
CA ASP A 128 2.12 4.91 -11.03
C ASP A 128 3.50 4.39 -11.45
N PRO A 129 3.54 3.26 -12.19
CA PRO A 129 4.79 2.66 -12.62
C PRO A 129 5.41 3.48 -13.76
N MET A 130 6.65 3.92 -13.57
CA MET A 130 7.43 4.58 -14.62
C MET A 130 8.21 3.53 -15.43
N VAL A 131 8.30 3.73 -16.75
CA VAL A 131 9.10 2.87 -17.64
C VAL A 131 10.54 2.73 -17.16
N SER A 132 11.16 3.82 -16.70
CA SER A 132 12.52 3.84 -16.16
C SER A 132 12.72 2.97 -14.91
N ALA A 133 11.65 2.63 -14.21
CA ALA A 133 11.67 1.86 -12.97
C ALA A 133 11.40 0.35 -13.19
N LEU A 134 11.06 -0.09 -14.41
CA LEU A 134 10.66 -1.48 -14.69
C LEU A 134 11.72 -2.50 -14.27
N HIS A 135 13.01 -2.22 -14.53
CA HIS A 135 14.09 -3.10 -14.09
C HIS A 135 14.11 -3.31 -12.55
N HIS A 136 13.89 -2.23 -11.78
CA HIS A 136 13.80 -2.32 -10.32
C HIS A 136 12.54 -3.09 -9.88
N MET A 137 11.43 -2.93 -10.59
CA MET A 137 10.20 -3.67 -10.32
C MET A 137 10.38 -5.17 -10.55
N PHE A 138 11.02 -5.58 -11.64
CA PHE A 138 11.30 -6.99 -11.94
C PHE A 138 12.18 -7.63 -10.86
N ASN A 139 13.28 -6.97 -10.48
CA ASN A 139 14.20 -7.47 -9.47
C ASN A 139 13.59 -7.58 -8.06
N ASN A 140 12.56 -6.80 -7.78
CA ASN A 140 11.91 -6.75 -6.46
C ASN A 140 10.50 -7.36 -6.47
N GLN A 141 10.09 -8.01 -7.57
CA GLN A 141 8.78 -8.66 -7.70
C GLN A 141 7.62 -7.70 -7.35
N LEU A 142 7.64 -6.49 -7.93
CA LEU A 142 6.57 -5.50 -7.79
C LEU A 142 5.62 -5.62 -8.97
N GLU A 143 4.34 -5.42 -8.76
CA GLU A 143 3.28 -5.65 -9.73
C GLU A 143 2.76 -4.31 -10.27
N PRO A 144 2.93 -3.96 -11.56
CA PRO A 144 2.52 -2.65 -12.09
C PRO A 144 1.02 -2.55 -12.36
N GLU A 145 0.45 -1.35 -12.10
CA GLU A 145 -0.77 -0.89 -12.74
C GLU A 145 -0.54 -0.69 -14.25
N VAL A 146 -1.51 -1.09 -15.07
CA VAL A 146 -1.51 -0.84 -16.51
C VAL A 146 -2.80 -0.11 -16.86
N CYS A 147 -2.65 1.13 -17.33
CA CYS A 147 -3.77 2.04 -17.62
C CYS A 147 -3.78 2.60 -19.04
N SER A 148 -2.82 2.19 -19.90
CA SER A 148 -2.73 2.64 -21.29
C SER A 148 -2.08 1.57 -22.17
N PHE A 149 -2.36 1.65 -23.49
CA PHE A 149 -1.75 0.75 -24.48
C PHE A 149 -0.25 0.97 -24.62
N ASP A 150 0.20 2.22 -24.61
CA ASP A 150 1.61 2.56 -24.76
C ASP A 150 2.44 1.92 -23.63
N PHE A 151 1.97 2.03 -22.38
CA PHE A 151 2.65 1.40 -21.25
C PHE A 151 2.59 -0.13 -21.33
N LEU A 152 1.46 -0.71 -21.74
CA LEU A 152 1.29 -2.16 -21.90
C LEU A 152 2.27 -2.72 -22.92
N GLU A 153 2.40 -2.10 -24.08
CA GLU A 153 3.27 -2.53 -25.17
C GLU A 153 4.75 -2.46 -24.73
N ILE A 154 5.17 -1.35 -24.10
CA ILE A 154 6.51 -1.20 -23.54
C ILE A 154 6.79 -2.27 -22.47
N LEU A 155 5.83 -2.49 -21.56
CA LEU A 155 5.99 -3.48 -20.50
C LEU A 155 6.15 -4.89 -21.03
N ILE A 156 5.35 -5.30 -22.04
CA ILE A 156 5.47 -6.60 -22.71
C ILE A 156 6.87 -6.76 -23.33
N ASP A 157 7.38 -5.73 -24.01
CA ASP A 157 8.69 -5.75 -24.62
C ASP A 157 9.81 -5.84 -23.57
N GLU A 158 9.71 -5.11 -22.46
CA GLU A 158 10.70 -5.17 -21.38
C GLU A 158 10.67 -6.53 -20.66
N VAL A 159 9.49 -7.07 -20.36
CA VAL A 159 9.35 -8.42 -19.78
C VAL A 159 9.99 -9.47 -20.69
N ARG A 160 9.77 -9.37 -22.01
CA ARG A 160 10.38 -10.24 -23.02
C ARG A 160 11.92 -10.11 -23.04
N ARG A 161 12.46 -8.89 -22.99
CA ARG A 161 13.92 -8.62 -22.96
C ARG A 161 14.57 -9.23 -21.72
N HIS A 162 13.86 -9.19 -20.57
CA HIS A 162 14.31 -9.79 -19.31
C HIS A 162 14.05 -11.30 -19.23
N ARG A 163 13.51 -11.93 -20.31
CA ARG A 163 13.19 -13.36 -20.40
C ARG A 163 12.24 -13.83 -19.30
N LEU A 164 11.37 -12.95 -18.84
CA LEU A 164 10.30 -13.26 -17.90
C LEU A 164 9.06 -13.71 -18.66
N LYS A 165 8.19 -14.47 -17.99
CA LYS A 165 6.89 -14.91 -18.48
C LYS A 165 5.86 -14.81 -17.37
N HIS A 166 4.62 -14.64 -17.77
CA HIS A 166 3.47 -14.54 -16.84
C HIS A 166 3.70 -13.49 -15.74
N TYR A 167 4.38 -12.37 -16.12
CA TYR A 167 4.64 -11.31 -15.17
C TYR A 167 3.32 -10.68 -14.71
N PRO A 168 3.04 -10.61 -13.38
CA PRO A 168 1.75 -10.17 -12.88
C PRO A 168 1.53 -8.67 -13.13
N ILE A 169 0.35 -8.34 -13.68
CA ILE A 169 -0.07 -6.96 -13.94
C ILE A 169 -1.47 -6.71 -13.42
N HIS A 170 -1.81 -5.45 -13.18
CA HIS A 170 -3.13 -5.03 -12.75
C HIS A 170 -3.73 -4.04 -13.75
N ILE A 171 -4.84 -4.44 -14.39
CA ILE A 171 -5.53 -3.60 -15.38
C ILE A 171 -6.42 -2.59 -14.67
N LYS A 172 -6.22 -1.33 -14.98
CA LYS A 172 -7.09 -0.25 -14.49
C LYS A 172 -8.12 0.11 -15.54
N LEU A 173 -9.37 0.19 -15.10
CA LEU A 173 -10.50 0.66 -15.90
C LEU A 173 -10.90 2.07 -15.45
N ASP A 174 -11.19 2.94 -16.40
CA ASP A 174 -11.89 4.19 -16.12
C ASP A 174 -13.40 3.94 -16.19
N THR A 175 -14.07 4.15 -15.08
CA THR A 175 -15.52 3.99 -14.96
C THR A 175 -16.22 5.29 -14.58
N GLY A 176 -15.53 6.44 -14.76
CA GLY A 176 -16.11 7.77 -14.52
C GLY A 176 -15.26 8.70 -13.65
N MET A 177 -14.08 8.28 -13.19
CA MET A 177 -13.16 9.19 -12.50
C MET A 177 -12.38 10.09 -13.48
N HIS A 178 -12.22 9.64 -14.74
CA HIS A 178 -11.55 10.36 -15.84
C HIS A 178 -10.13 10.83 -15.52
N ARG A 179 -9.38 9.95 -14.81
CA ARG A 179 -7.98 10.21 -14.46
C ARG A 179 -7.01 9.32 -15.23
N ALA A 180 -7.25 8.01 -15.24
CA ALA A 180 -6.46 7.00 -15.93
C ALA A 180 -7.23 5.68 -15.98
N GLY A 181 -7.00 4.89 -17.03
CA GLY A 181 -7.60 3.57 -17.21
C GLY A 181 -8.15 3.36 -18.62
N PHE A 182 -8.39 2.09 -18.96
CA PHE A 182 -9.04 1.73 -20.20
C PHE A 182 -10.54 1.96 -20.11
N GLU A 183 -11.11 2.45 -21.19
CA GLU A 183 -12.55 2.64 -21.34
C GLU A 183 -13.22 1.41 -21.99
N THR A 184 -14.54 1.37 -22.01
CA THR A 184 -15.29 0.25 -22.62
C THR A 184 -14.90 0.00 -24.07
N ALA A 185 -14.63 1.08 -24.84
CA ALA A 185 -14.22 0.98 -26.25
C ALA A 185 -12.86 0.30 -26.46
N ASP A 186 -12.01 0.27 -25.43
CA ASP A 186 -10.66 -0.28 -25.48
C ASP A 186 -10.62 -1.81 -25.26
N LEU A 187 -11.66 -2.38 -24.69
CA LEU A 187 -11.65 -3.74 -24.14
C LEU A 187 -11.36 -4.82 -25.18
N GLU A 188 -11.89 -4.70 -26.37
CA GLU A 188 -11.67 -5.66 -27.45
C GLU A 188 -10.19 -5.71 -27.85
N ARG A 189 -9.59 -4.54 -28.09
CA ARG A 189 -8.16 -4.40 -28.41
C ARG A 189 -7.30 -4.90 -27.24
N LEU A 190 -7.62 -4.51 -26.01
CA LEU A 190 -6.91 -4.95 -24.80
C LEU A 190 -6.91 -6.47 -24.69
N CYS A 191 -8.06 -7.11 -24.79
CA CYS A 191 -8.18 -8.56 -24.70
C CYS A 191 -7.46 -9.28 -25.86
N SER A 192 -7.46 -8.69 -27.06
CA SER A 192 -6.72 -9.23 -28.21
C SER A 192 -5.21 -9.22 -27.95
N ILE A 193 -4.66 -8.12 -27.43
CA ILE A 193 -3.22 -8.03 -27.07
C ILE A 193 -2.91 -9.06 -25.98
N LEU A 194 -3.68 -9.11 -24.91
CA LEU A 194 -3.42 -10.02 -23.77
C LEU A 194 -3.46 -11.49 -24.16
N LYS A 195 -4.32 -11.88 -25.13
CA LYS A 195 -4.40 -13.25 -25.65
C LYS A 195 -3.23 -13.65 -26.56
N SER A 196 -2.63 -12.67 -27.23
CA SER A 196 -1.60 -12.93 -28.26
C SER A 196 -0.20 -13.17 -27.72
N GLN A 197 -0.04 -13.13 -26.40
CA GLN A 197 1.27 -13.21 -25.75
C GLN A 197 1.20 -13.94 -24.39
N ASP A 198 2.36 -14.39 -23.86
CA ASP A 198 2.52 -15.07 -22.56
C ASP A 198 3.55 -14.38 -21.64
N TYR A 199 3.92 -13.15 -21.97
CA TYR A 199 4.91 -12.38 -21.18
C TYR A 199 4.28 -11.79 -19.92
N VAL A 200 3.06 -11.22 -20.03
CA VAL A 200 2.33 -10.67 -18.89
C VAL A 200 1.02 -11.43 -18.63
N GLU A 201 0.61 -11.48 -17.38
CA GLU A 201 -0.62 -12.13 -16.93
C GLU A 201 -1.41 -11.21 -16.01
N VAL A 202 -2.70 -11.02 -16.30
CA VAL A 202 -3.56 -10.16 -15.50
C VAL A 202 -3.85 -10.81 -14.15
N ARG A 203 -3.34 -10.21 -13.08
CA ARG A 203 -3.60 -10.61 -11.70
C ARG A 203 -4.90 -10.04 -11.17
N SER A 204 -5.15 -8.77 -11.47
CA SER A 204 -6.43 -8.15 -11.12
C SER A 204 -6.88 -7.10 -12.12
N ILE A 205 -8.18 -6.79 -12.06
CA ILE A 205 -8.82 -5.67 -12.74
C ILE A 205 -9.41 -4.75 -11.68
N PHE A 206 -9.20 -3.44 -11.80
CA PHE A 206 -9.72 -2.50 -10.83
C PHE A 206 -10.13 -1.15 -11.41
N SER A 207 -10.94 -0.43 -10.66
CA SER A 207 -11.29 0.95 -10.89
C SER A 207 -11.24 1.75 -9.58
N HIS A 208 -11.53 3.04 -9.62
CA HIS A 208 -11.58 3.88 -8.43
C HIS A 208 -12.88 4.67 -8.38
N LEU A 209 -13.59 4.57 -7.24
CA LEU A 209 -14.81 5.33 -7.00
C LEU A 209 -14.45 6.79 -6.73
N ALA A 210 -15.06 7.69 -7.48
CA ALA A 210 -14.72 9.12 -7.43
C ALA A 210 -15.44 9.89 -6.31
N ALA A 211 -16.64 9.44 -5.93
CA ALA A 211 -17.52 10.17 -5.01
C ALA A 211 -18.15 9.28 -3.92
N ALA A 212 -17.52 8.14 -3.59
CA ALA A 212 -18.07 7.22 -2.58
C ALA A 212 -18.12 7.80 -1.16
N ASP A 213 -17.38 8.86 -0.88
CA ASP A 213 -17.34 9.61 0.39
C ASP A 213 -18.37 10.73 0.47
N GLU A 214 -18.99 11.12 -0.63
CA GLU A 214 -20.06 12.12 -0.63
C GLU A 214 -21.42 11.48 -0.34
N MET A 215 -22.12 11.99 0.68
CA MET A 215 -23.43 11.48 1.11
C MET A 215 -24.57 12.28 0.48
N SER A 216 -24.75 12.15 -0.84
CA SER A 216 -25.92 12.70 -1.54
C SER A 216 -26.54 11.65 -2.48
N PRO A 217 -27.86 11.70 -2.72
CA PRO A 217 -28.51 10.76 -3.64
C PRO A 217 -27.90 10.75 -5.04
N GLU A 218 -27.48 11.92 -5.55
CA GLU A 218 -26.86 12.07 -6.87
C GLU A 218 -25.49 11.36 -6.92
N MET A 219 -24.65 11.55 -5.89
CA MET A 219 -23.33 10.91 -5.84
C MET A 219 -23.43 9.42 -5.54
N ASP A 220 -24.47 8.98 -4.82
CA ASP A 220 -24.75 7.55 -4.64
C ASP A 220 -25.16 6.90 -5.95
N GLU A 221 -26.02 7.54 -6.76
CA GLU A 221 -26.37 7.05 -8.07
C GLU A 221 -25.17 6.99 -9.00
N PHE A 222 -24.34 8.03 -9.02
CA PHE A 222 -23.09 8.05 -9.78
C PHE A 222 -22.13 6.94 -9.36
N THR A 223 -21.96 6.72 -8.06
CA THR A 223 -21.14 5.63 -7.52
C THR A 223 -21.65 4.26 -7.95
N LEU A 224 -22.97 4.04 -7.94
CA LEU A 224 -23.58 2.80 -8.41
C LEU A 224 -23.40 2.61 -9.92
N GLN A 225 -23.49 3.66 -10.72
CA GLN A 225 -23.19 3.60 -12.16
C GLN A 225 -21.75 3.21 -12.42
N GLN A 226 -20.77 3.78 -11.65
CA GLN A 226 -19.37 3.37 -11.73
C GLN A 226 -19.18 1.87 -11.42
N ILE A 227 -19.84 1.38 -10.38
CA ILE A 227 -19.77 -0.04 -9.97
C ILE A 227 -20.37 -0.95 -11.03
N GLN A 228 -21.52 -0.59 -11.60
CA GLN A 228 -22.19 -1.37 -12.65
C GLN A 228 -21.34 -1.43 -13.92
N LEU A 229 -20.78 -0.30 -14.35
CA LEU A 229 -19.86 -0.24 -15.49
C LEU A 229 -18.61 -1.08 -15.25
N PHE A 230 -18.05 -1.01 -14.04
CA PHE A 230 -16.92 -1.84 -13.65
C PHE A 230 -17.26 -3.34 -13.71
N ASP A 231 -18.40 -3.74 -13.17
CA ASP A 231 -18.83 -5.15 -13.19
C ASP A 231 -18.99 -5.66 -14.62
N HIS A 232 -19.65 -4.88 -15.49
CA HIS A 232 -19.82 -5.21 -16.91
C HIS A 232 -18.47 -5.38 -17.61
N ASN A 233 -17.59 -4.38 -17.53
CA ASN A 233 -16.31 -4.34 -18.22
C ASN A 233 -15.34 -5.41 -17.71
N SER A 234 -15.24 -5.56 -16.39
CA SER A 234 -14.38 -6.58 -15.79
C SER A 234 -14.84 -8.00 -16.08
N THR A 235 -16.15 -8.25 -16.13
CA THR A 235 -16.73 -9.53 -16.54
C THR A 235 -16.39 -9.85 -17.99
N TYR A 236 -16.48 -8.87 -18.90
CA TYR A 236 -16.08 -9.06 -20.30
C TYR A 236 -14.62 -9.49 -20.43
N ILE A 237 -13.69 -8.83 -19.71
CA ILE A 237 -12.28 -9.20 -19.73
C ILE A 237 -12.07 -10.61 -19.17
N LYS A 238 -12.68 -10.96 -18.02
CA LYS A 238 -12.58 -12.29 -17.43
C LYS A 238 -13.05 -13.38 -18.39
N GLN A 239 -14.18 -13.19 -19.03
CA GLN A 239 -14.72 -14.15 -20.01
C GLN A 239 -13.88 -14.25 -21.29
N SER A 240 -13.17 -13.18 -21.63
CA SER A 240 -12.31 -13.12 -22.80
C SER A 240 -10.98 -13.84 -22.62
N LEU A 241 -10.43 -13.91 -21.42
CA LEU A 241 -9.09 -14.48 -21.17
C LEU A 241 -9.18 -15.95 -20.71
N PRO A 242 -8.25 -16.83 -21.16
CA PRO A 242 -8.30 -18.27 -20.83
C PRO A 242 -8.10 -18.56 -19.33
N TYR A 243 -7.48 -17.65 -18.60
CA TYR A 243 -7.25 -17.72 -17.15
C TYR A 243 -8.15 -16.75 -16.35
N GLY A 244 -9.21 -16.26 -16.96
CA GLY A 244 -10.06 -15.20 -16.40
C GLY A 244 -10.66 -15.51 -15.02
N GLU A 245 -10.96 -16.78 -14.71
CA GLU A 245 -11.48 -17.15 -13.39
C GLU A 245 -10.52 -16.79 -12.23
N ALA A 246 -9.21 -16.82 -12.48
CA ALA A 246 -8.21 -16.49 -11.48
C ALA A 246 -8.03 -14.97 -11.26
N ILE A 247 -8.58 -14.12 -12.14
CA ILE A 247 -8.42 -12.67 -12.09
C ILE A 247 -9.27 -12.09 -10.96
N LEU A 248 -8.63 -11.36 -10.05
CA LEU A 248 -9.31 -10.65 -8.96
C LEU A 248 -9.94 -9.35 -9.46
N ARG A 249 -11.09 -8.99 -8.92
CA ARG A 249 -11.78 -7.72 -9.22
C ARG A 249 -11.87 -6.85 -7.97
N HIS A 250 -11.60 -5.56 -8.09
CA HIS A 250 -11.73 -4.64 -6.96
C HIS A 250 -12.01 -3.19 -7.38
N THR A 251 -12.94 -2.54 -6.71
CA THR A 251 -13.24 -1.11 -6.94
C THR A 251 -13.40 -0.30 -5.66
N LEU A 252 -13.82 -0.93 -4.55
CA LEU A 252 -14.10 -0.22 -3.30
C LEU A 252 -12.81 0.34 -2.66
N ASN A 253 -12.82 1.64 -2.37
CA ASN A 253 -11.90 2.35 -1.49
C ASN A 253 -12.43 2.34 -0.03
N SER A 254 -11.83 3.06 0.91
CA SER A 254 -12.28 3.10 2.31
C SER A 254 -13.76 3.47 2.45
N ALA A 255 -14.21 4.54 1.79
CA ALA A 255 -15.60 4.96 1.79
C ALA A 255 -16.52 3.93 1.12
N GLY A 256 -16.07 3.34 0.01
CA GLY A 256 -16.81 2.27 -0.67
C GLY A 256 -17.00 1.03 0.21
N ILE A 257 -16.02 0.67 1.05
CA ILE A 257 -16.17 -0.44 2.00
C ILE A 257 -17.23 -0.11 3.04
N GLU A 258 -17.30 1.13 3.51
CA GLU A 258 -18.28 1.53 4.52
C GLU A 258 -19.72 1.58 3.98
N ARG A 259 -19.89 2.07 2.74
CA ARG A 259 -21.23 2.42 2.22
C ARG A 259 -21.75 1.42 1.19
N PHE A 260 -20.88 0.73 0.47
CA PHE A 260 -21.23 -0.13 -0.67
C PHE A 260 -20.63 -1.53 -0.54
N SER A 261 -20.46 -2.06 0.69
CA SER A 261 -19.80 -3.35 0.96
C SER A 261 -20.42 -4.54 0.23
N GLN A 262 -21.70 -4.49 -0.16
CA GLN A 262 -22.36 -5.50 -0.99
C GLN A 262 -21.70 -5.68 -2.37
N TYR A 263 -20.94 -4.69 -2.86
CA TYR A 263 -20.23 -4.71 -4.14
C TYR A 263 -18.71 -4.95 -3.99
N GLN A 264 -18.27 -5.65 -2.96
CA GLN A 264 -16.85 -5.83 -2.59
C GLN A 264 -16.02 -6.65 -3.58
N PHE A 265 -16.66 -7.37 -4.51
CA PHE A 265 -16.00 -8.29 -5.46
C PHE A 265 -15.02 -9.25 -4.76
N ASP A 266 -13.81 -9.44 -5.32
CA ASP A 266 -12.81 -10.37 -4.81
C ASP A 266 -11.83 -9.73 -3.83
N MET A 267 -11.69 -8.39 -3.89
CA MET A 267 -10.75 -7.64 -3.05
C MET A 267 -11.25 -6.20 -2.82
N VAL A 268 -10.84 -5.59 -1.72
CA VAL A 268 -11.08 -4.17 -1.41
C VAL A 268 -9.78 -3.44 -1.09
N ARG A 269 -9.77 -2.10 -1.23
CA ARG A 269 -8.59 -1.27 -0.99
C ARG A 269 -8.83 -0.32 0.18
N LEU A 270 -8.16 -0.60 1.28
CA LEU A 270 -8.19 0.21 2.48
C LEU A 270 -7.05 1.24 2.48
N GLY A 271 -7.39 2.50 2.46
CA GLY A 271 -6.47 3.63 2.45
C GLY A 271 -6.64 4.51 3.68
N ILE A 272 -7.29 5.65 3.53
CA ILE A 272 -7.41 6.66 4.60
C ILE A 272 -8.13 6.12 5.85
N GLY A 273 -9.01 5.13 5.70
CA GLY A 273 -9.67 4.46 6.82
C GLY A 273 -8.70 3.75 7.78
N LEU A 274 -7.50 3.34 7.31
CA LEU A 274 -6.45 2.83 8.18
C LEU A 274 -6.08 3.82 9.28
N TRP A 275 -6.09 5.12 8.95
CA TRP A 275 -5.63 6.22 9.79
C TRP A 275 -6.72 6.81 10.68
N GLY A 276 -7.92 6.22 10.65
CA GLY A 276 -9.03 6.63 11.49
C GLY A 276 -9.97 7.64 10.85
N VAL A 277 -9.88 7.85 9.53
CA VAL A 277 -10.78 8.75 8.80
C VAL A 277 -11.92 7.94 8.18
N SER A 278 -13.16 8.28 8.53
CA SER A 278 -14.39 7.70 8.01
C SER A 278 -15.27 8.78 7.41
N CYS A 279 -16.00 8.45 6.34
CA CYS A 279 -17.05 9.31 5.79
C CYS A 279 -18.42 9.07 6.44
N CYS A 280 -18.57 7.98 7.22
CA CYS A 280 -19.85 7.57 7.79
C CYS A 280 -19.93 7.75 9.29
N ASN A 281 -18.91 7.30 10.02
CA ASN A 281 -18.92 7.28 11.48
C ASN A 281 -17.50 7.23 12.05
N GLU A 282 -16.91 8.40 12.26
CA GLU A 282 -15.55 8.53 12.81
C GLU A 282 -15.42 7.95 14.22
N ASP A 283 -16.49 7.94 15.02
CA ASP A 283 -16.47 7.42 16.40
C ASP A 283 -16.17 5.91 16.46
N GLN A 284 -16.33 5.17 15.36
CA GLN A 284 -16.01 3.74 15.30
C GLN A 284 -14.54 3.46 14.96
N LEU A 285 -13.80 4.45 14.54
CA LEU A 285 -12.38 4.35 14.23
C LEU A 285 -11.52 4.99 15.33
N ARG A 286 -10.24 4.67 15.33
CA ARG A 286 -9.27 5.25 16.28
C ARG A 286 -8.25 6.07 15.54
N ASN A 287 -7.88 7.20 16.07
CA ASN A 287 -6.76 7.98 15.57
C ASN A 287 -5.46 7.18 15.73
N VAL A 288 -4.77 6.96 14.63
CA VAL A 288 -3.51 6.20 14.58
C VAL A 288 -2.31 7.10 14.86
N CYS A 289 -2.40 8.37 14.46
CA CYS A 289 -1.30 9.32 14.56
C CYS A 289 -1.57 10.35 15.65
N SER A 290 -0.56 10.65 16.45
CA SER A 290 -0.56 11.81 17.33
C SER A 290 0.70 12.66 17.12
N PHE A 291 0.53 13.97 17.15
CA PHE A 291 1.60 14.95 17.03
C PHE A 291 1.58 15.85 18.24
N SER A 292 2.64 15.84 19.03
CA SER A 292 2.74 16.59 20.26
C SER A 292 4.05 17.39 20.34
N THR A 293 4.01 18.54 21.02
CA THR A 293 5.20 19.35 21.33
C THR A 293 5.03 20.00 22.69
N ARG A 294 6.13 20.37 23.33
CA ARG A 294 6.10 21.22 24.52
C ARG A 294 6.17 22.69 24.11
N ILE A 295 5.41 23.50 24.80
CA ILE A 295 5.41 24.98 24.65
C ILE A 295 6.21 25.58 25.78
#